data_70e76debcb6c9e96e5af56d7886cf3a3
#
_entry.id   70e76debcb6c9e96e5af56d7886cf3a3
#
_cell.length_a   1.000
_cell.length_b   1.000
_cell.length_c   1.000
_cell.angle_alpha   90.00
_cell.angle_beta   90.00
_cell.angle_gamma   90.00
#
_symmetry.space_group_name_H-M   'P 1'
#
loop_
_entity.id
_entity.type
_entity.pdbx_description
1 polymer ?
#
loop_
_entity_poly.entity_id
_entity_poly.type
_entity_poly.pdbx_seq_one_letter_code
_entity_poly.pdbx_strand_id
1 'polypeptide(L)'
;LRYVFNENIGNLVTSLSIVGAAIALSTRESLENIIASFIIFFDKPFTVGEQVKVNGFTGTIEKIGLRSTRIRTNEKTYISVPNKQMVDTIVDNISLRTQRKTELQLELSLSATASALQTLLTAMRRYLSTQKIDSYQVHLHDTGKQAHIVIVEYFSSAADEHEAYLMLREKINMAFIEILEAHKIELAASSTDVVVKQS
;
A
#
# COMPACT_ATOMS: atom_id res chain seq x y z
N LEU A 1 -39.55 42.34 45.57
CA LEU A 1 -39.49 41.08 44.77
C LEU A 1 -38.54 41.16 43.56
N ARG A 2 -38.27 42.34 43.02
CA ARG A 2 -37.44 42.52 41.78
C ARG A 2 -35.92 42.37 42.03
N TYR A 3 -35.43 42.57 43.26
CA TYR A 3 -34.01 42.52 43.59
C TYR A 3 -33.48 41.12 43.94
N VAL A 4 -34.31 40.22 44.42
CA VAL A 4 -33.91 38.88 44.86
C VAL A 4 -33.74 37.91 43.66
N PHE A 5 -34.42 38.16 42.53
CA PHE A 5 -34.34 37.33 41.34
C PHE A 5 -33.13 37.66 40.44
N ASN A 6 -32.54 38.85 40.56
CA ASN A 6 -31.51 39.30 39.62
C ASN A 6 -30.10 38.75 39.96
N GLU A 7 -29.79 38.53 41.26
CA GLU A 7 -28.49 37.99 41.66
C GLU A 7 -28.35 36.48 41.42
N ASN A 8 -29.45 35.75 41.49
CA ASN A 8 -29.42 34.29 41.28
C ASN A 8 -29.41 33.89 39.80
N ILE A 9 -29.93 34.68 38.88
CA ILE A 9 -30.03 34.35 37.46
C ILE A 9 -28.64 34.33 36.82
N GLY A 10 -27.76 35.30 37.15
CA GLY A 10 -26.38 35.31 36.62
C GLY A 10 -25.57 34.08 37.03
N ASN A 11 -25.66 33.70 38.30
CA ASN A 11 -24.99 32.51 38.81
C ASN A 11 -25.55 31.19 38.20
N LEU A 12 -26.87 31.13 38.01
CA LEU A 12 -27.53 29.99 37.34
C LEU A 12 -27.10 29.87 35.88
N VAL A 13 -27.07 30.97 35.14
CA VAL A 13 -26.60 30.97 33.72
C VAL A 13 -25.15 30.58 33.64
N THR A 14 -24.30 31.09 34.53
CA THR A 14 -22.86 30.73 34.56
C THR A 14 -22.68 29.24 34.89
N SER A 15 -23.35 28.71 35.89
CA SER A 15 -23.30 27.32 36.28
C SER A 15 -23.78 26.41 35.14
N LEU A 16 -24.89 26.76 34.47
CA LEU A 16 -25.44 26.02 33.35
C LEU A 16 -24.48 26.05 32.15
N SER A 17 -23.82 27.18 31.90
CA SER A 17 -22.84 27.36 30.86
C SER A 17 -21.62 26.44 31.05
N ILE A 18 -21.12 26.33 32.31
CA ILE A 18 -19.99 25.44 32.65
C ILE A 18 -20.39 23.99 32.43
N VAL A 19 -21.57 23.57 32.90
CA VAL A 19 -22.08 22.21 32.66
C VAL A 19 -22.28 21.93 31.16
N GLY A 20 -22.85 22.89 30.43
CA GLY A 20 -23.01 22.78 28.98
C GLY A 20 -21.67 22.64 28.25
N ALA A 21 -20.66 23.43 28.64
CA ALA A 21 -19.31 23.31 28.07
C ALA A 21 -18.67 21.94 28.39
N ALA A 22 -18.85 21.41 29.59
CA ALA A 22 -18.35 20.09 29.97
C ALA A 22 -19.00 18.97 29.15
N ILE A 23 -20.32 19.04 28.93
CA ILE A 23 -21.06 18.10 28.09
C ILE A 23 -20.59 18.20 26.63
N ALA A 24 -20.46 19.42 26.10
CA ALA A 24 -20.02 19.65 24.73
C ALA A 24 -18.63 19.06 24.47
N LEU A 25 -17.69 19.27 25.41
CA LEU A 25 -16.35 18.68 25.32
C LEU A 25 -16.38 17.14 25.41
N SER A 26 -17.22 16.60 26.27
CA SER A 26 -17.32 15.14 26.44
C SER A 26 -17.94 14.44 25.23
N THR A 27 -18.82 15.11 24.49
CA THR A 27 -19.49 14.52 23.31
C THR A 27 -18.80 14.84 22.00
N ARG A 28 -17.82 15.73 22.00
CA ARG A 28 -17.13 16.24 20.81
C ARG A 28 -16.62 15.12 19.89
N GLU A 29 -15.88 14.14 20.42
CA GLU A 29 -15.32 13.06 19.62
C GLU A 29 -16.41 12.20 18.97
N SER A 30 -17.50 11.94 19.67
CA SER A 30 -18.63 11.18 19.13
C SER A 30 -19.28 11.94 17.97
N LEU A 31 -19.47 13.25 18.10
CA LEU A 31 -20.05 14.10 17.05
C LEU A 31 -19.11 14.17 15.83
N GLU A 32 -17.82 14.31 16.03
CA GLU A 32 -16.82 14.32 14.95
C GLU A 32 -16.87 13.01 14.13
N ASN A 33 -17.01 11.86 14.79
CA ASN A 33 -17.14 10.57 14.10
C ASN A 33 -18.45 10.45 13.31
N ILE A 34 -19.56 11.01 13.82
CA ILE A 34 -20.84 11.04 13.10
C ILE A 34 -20.72 11.93 11.87
N ILE A 35 -20.15 13.14 12.00
CA ILE A 35 -19.91 14.03 10.86
C ILE A 35 -19.03 13.33 9.82
N ALA A 36 -17.96 12.66 10.24
CA ALA A 36 -17.10 11.91 9.36
C ALA A 36 -17.84 10.79 8.61
N SER A 37 -18.83 10.13 9.24
CA SER A 37 -19.65 9.14 8.54
C SER A 37 -20.48 9.74 7.39
N PHE A 38 -20.98 10.96 7.56
CA PHE A 38 -21.66 11.68 6.48
C PHE A 38 -20.69 12.06 5.36
N ILE A 39 -19.48 12.53 5.69
CA ILE A 39 -18.45 12.83 4.70
C ILE A 39 -18.14 11.57 3.87
N ILE A 40 -17.89 10.43 4.51
CA ILE A 40 -17.64 9.16 3.82
C ILE A 40 -18.82 8.79 2.91
N PHE A 41 -20.05 9.00 3.37
CA PHE A 41 -21.26 8.67 2.61
C PHE A 41 -21.43 9.54 1.37
N PHE A 42 -21.16 10.84 1.46
CA PHE A 42 -21.34 11.78 0.35
C PHE A 42 -20.15 11.76 -0.63
N ASP A 43 -18.91 11.83 -0.12
CA ASP A 43 -17.72 11.93 -0.94
C ASP A 43 -17.25 10.58 -1.48
N LYS A 44 -17.64 9.48 -0.80
CA LYS A 44 -17.33 8.08 -1.17
C LYS A 44 -15.85 7.86 -1.52
N PRO A 45 -14.90 8.24 -0.66
CA PRO A 45 -13.49 7.96 -0.90
C PRO A 45 -13.22 6.45 -0.99
N PHE A 46 -14.08 5.65 -0.40
CA PHE A 46 -14.14 4.19 -0.49
C PHE A 46 -15.57 3.71 -0.24
N THR A 47 -15.88 2.51 -0.71
CA THR A 47 -17.18 1.86 -0.53
C THR A 47 -17.03 0.47 0.09
N VAL A 48 -18.15 -0.10 0.59
CA VAL A 48 -18.16 -1.47 1.11
C VAL A 48 -17.79 -2.44 -0.01
N GLY A 49 -16.87 -3.36 0.28
CA GLY A 49 -16.32 -4.32 -0.68
C GLY A 49 -15.00 -3.89 -1.30
N GLU A 50 -14.61 -2.61 -1.22
CA GLU A 50 -13.33 -2.13 -1.74
C GLU A 50 -12.17 -2.41 -0.79
N GLN A 51 -11.02 -2.69 -1.38
CA GLN A 51 -9.76 -2.89 -0.67
C GLN A 51 -9.05 -1.56 -0.50
N VAL A 52 -8.72 -1.25 0.74
CA VAL A 52 -8.00 -0.02 1.10
C VAL A 52 -6.76 -0.33 1.93
N LYS A 53 -5.81 0.60 1.88
CA LYS A 53 -4.68 0.64 2.80
C LYS A 53 -4.76 1.91 3.64
N VAL A 54 -4.81 1.75 4.95
CA VAL A 54 -4.90 2.83 5.93
C VAL A 54 -4.03 2.52 7.13
N ASN A 55 -3.21 3.49 7.58
CA ASN A 55 -2.31 3.35 8.74
C ASN A 55 -1.42 2.08 8.69
N GLY A 56 -0.97 1.68 7.49
CA GLY A 56 -0.14 0.49 7.32
C GLY A 56 -0.91 -0.84 7.23
N PHE A 57 -2.21 -0.85 7.51
CA PHE A 57 -3.07 -2.03 7.37
C PHE A 57 -3.72 -2.05 5.99
N THR A 58 -3.77 -3.23 5.38
CA THR A 58 -4.48 -3.46 4.11
C THR A 58 -5.64 -4.42 4.36
N GLY A 59 -6.80 -4.10 3.84
CA GLY A 59 -7.98 -4.95 3.96
C GLY A 59 -9.17 -4.43 3.18
N THR A 60 -10.25 -5.21 3.20
CA THR A 60 -11.50 -4.90 2.51
C THR A 60 -12.49 -4.24 3.46
N ILE A 61 -13.11 -3.15 3.03
CA ILE A 61 -14.18 -2.49 3.79
C ILE A 61 -15.36 -3.45 3.90
N GLU A 62 -15.66 -3.89 5.13
CA GLU A 62 -16.77 -4.81 5.39
C GLU A 62 -18.05 -4.06 5.74
N LYS A 63 -17.93 -3.01 6.52
CA LYS A 63 -19.07 -2.21 6.98
C LYS A 63 -18.63 -0.79 7.34
N ILE A 64 -19.41 0.18 6.91
CA ILE A 64 -19.32 1.57 7.34
C ILE A 64 -20.45 1.79 8.35
N GLY A 65 -20.09 2.04 9.60
CA GLY A 65 -21.04 2.33 10.68
C GLY A 65 -21.13 3.82 10.96
N LEU A 66 -21.98 4.21 11.92
CA LEU A 66 -22.17 5.60 12.29
C LEU A 66 -20.93 6.24 12.94
N ARG A 67 -20.14 5.45 13.68
CA ARG A 67 -18.95 5.93 14.41
C ARG A 67 -17.65 5.34 13.88
N SER A 68 -17.69 4.16 13.31
CA SER A 68 -16.49 3.44 12.89
C SER A 68 -16.73 2.60 11.64
N THR A 69 -15.68 2.46 10.85
CA THR A 69 -15.61 1.58 9.68
C THR A 69 -14.88 0.30 10.06
N ARG A 70 -15.40 -0.86 9.63
CA ARG A 70 -14.78 -2.16 9.81
C ARG A 70 -14.06 -2.58 8.55
N ILE A 71 -12.81 -2.98 8.69
CA ILE A 71 -11.92 -3.43 7.62
C ILE A 71 -11.55 -4.87 7.90
N ARG A 72 -11.82 -5.78 6.97
CA ARG A 72 -11.38 -7.18 7.03
C ARG A 72 -9.98 -7.27 6.46
N THR A 73 -9.02 -7.69 7.29
CA THR A 73 -7.63 -7.85 6.87
C THR A 73 -7.44 -9.08 5.98
N ASN A 74 -6.29 -9.16 5.32
CA ASN A 74 -5.92 -10.34 4.52
C ASN A 74 -5.79 -11.61 5.39
N GLU A 75 -5.48 -11.47 6.67
CA GLU A 75 -5.43 -12.55 7.67
C GLU A 75 -6.82 -12.98 8.17
N LYS A 76 -7.90 -12.44 7.58
CA LYS A 76 -9.30 -12.72 7.93
C LYS A 76 -9.74 -12.20 9.31
N THR A 77 -8.90 -11.44 10.00
CA THR A 77 -9.30 -10.64 11.16
C THR A 77 -9.97 -9.34 10.72
N TYR A 78 -10.54 -8.56 11.61
CA TYR A 78 -10.99 -7.23 11.26
C TYR A 78 -10.56 -6.17 12.27
N ILE A 79 -10.33 -4.99 11.70
CA ILE A 79 -9.94 -3.80 12.42
C ILE A 79 -11.13 -2.85 12.40
N SER A 80 -11.43 -2.22 13.53
CA SER A 80 -12.42 -1.15 13.61
C SER A 80 -11.69 0.18 13.73
N VAL A 81 -11.87 1.04 12.72
CA VAL A 81 -11.23 2.36 12.66
C VAL A 81 -12.30 3.42 12.86
N PRO A 82 -12.13 4.40 13.78
CA PRO A 82 -13.04 5.53 13.92
C PRO A 82 -13.20 6.28 12.58
N ASN A 83 -14.42 6.68 12.24
CA ASN A 83 -14.69 7.36 10.96
C ASN A 83 -13.92 8.66 10.82
N LYS A 84 -13.78 9.42 11.92
CA LYS A 84 -12.94 10.61 11.94
C LYS A 84 -11.52 10.29 11.46
N GLN A 85 -10.92 9.22 11.99
CA GLN A 85 -9.58 8.83 11.60
C GLN A 85 -9.49 8.41 10.13
N MET A 86 -10.55 7.78 9.59
CA MET A 86 -10.61 7.43 8.16
C MET A 86 -10.65 8.67 7.25
N VAL A 87 -11.25 9.78 7.71
CA VAL A 87 -11.33 11.04 6.96
C VAL A 87 -10.06 11.87 7.12
N ASP A 88 -9.47 11.89 8.31
CA ASP A 88 -8.31 12.72 8.64
C ASP A 88 -6.97 12.12 8.15
N THR A 89 -6.97 10.83 7.80
CA THR A 89 -5.77 10.08 7.39
C THR A 89 -5.75 9.87 5.87
N ILE A 90 -4.55 9.62 5.33
CA ILE A 90 -4.40 9.18 3.93
C ILE A 90 -4.94 7.76 3.80
N VAL A 91 -5.98 7.60 3.01
CA VAL A 91 -6.54 6.30 2.61
C VAL A 91 -6.16 6.04 1.16
N ASP A 92 -5.41 4.97 0.93
CA ASP A 92 -5.09 4.50 -0.41
C ASP A 92 -6.14 3.46 -0.83
N ASN A 93 -6.96 3.80 -1.83
CA ASN A 93 -7.99 2.90 -2.36
C ASN A 93 -7.40 2.01 -3.45
N ILE A 94 -6.98 0.82 -3.03
CA ILE A 94 -6.32 -0.16 -3.90
C ILE A 94 -7.29 -0.68 -5.00
N SER A 95 -8.59 -0.73 -4.73
CA SER A 95 -9.58 -1.19 -5.71
C SER A 95 -9.75 -0.25 -6.89
N LEU A 96 -9.44 1.05 -6.73
CA LEU A 96 -9.52 2.05 -7.79
C LEU A 96 -8.25 2.14 -8.64
N ARG A 97 -7.24 1.31 -8.38
CA ARG A 97 -6.04 1.27 -9.23
C ARG A 97 -6.41 0.88 -10.67
N THR A 98 -5.82 1.55 -11.62
CA THR A 98 -5.99 1.25 -13.06
C THR A 98 -5.07 0.13 -13.52
N GLN A 99 -3.90 0.03 -12.90
CA GLN A 99 -2.85 -0.94 -13.24
C GLN A 99 -2.18 -1.46 -11.97
N ARG A 100 -1.60 -2.66 -12.08
CA ARG A 100 -0.75 -3.27 -11.06
C ARG A 100 0.70 -3.13 -11.47
N LYS A 101 1.47 -2.34 -10.71
CA LYS A 101 2.93 -2.29 -10.86
C LYS A 101 3.53 -3.56 -10.25
N THR A 102 4.40 -4.22 -11.00
CA THR A 102 5.30 -5.27 -10.49
C THR A 102 6.72 -4.82 -10.72
N GLU A 103 7.54 -4.94 -9.69
CA GLU A 103 8.95 -4.65 -9.73
C GLU A 103 9.73 -5.90 -9.32
N LEU A 104 10.71 -6.27 -10.13
CA LEU A 104 11.63 -7.38 -9.89
C LEU A 104 13.03 -6.82 -9.90
N GLN A 105 13.77 -7.08 -8.85
CA GLN A 105 15.19 -6.78 -8.75
C GLN A 105 15.97 -8.07 -8.94
N LEU A 106 16.85 -8.07 -9.94
CA LEU A 106 17.76 -9.19 -10.21
C LEU A 106 19.18 -8.74 -9.90
N GLU A 107 19.83 -9.46 -9.00
CA GLU A 107 21.22 -9.27 -8.64
C GLU A 107 22.06 -10.27 -9.43
N LEU A 108 22.83 -9.78 -10.38
CA LEU A 108 23.64 -10.60 -11.30
C LEU A 108 25.11 -10.59 -10.88
N SER A 109 25.78 -11.71 -11.14
CA SER A 109 27.21 -11.84 -10.84
C SER A 109 28.07 -10.78 -11.54
N LEU A 110 29.07 -10.25 -10.86
CA LEU A 110 30.05 -9.32 -11.41
C LEU A 110 30.92 -9.94 -12.53
N SER A 111 30.91 -11.27 -12.67
CA SER A 111 31.57 -11.97 -13.78
C SER A 111 30.88 -11.71 -15.14
N ALA A 112 29.65 -11.20 -15.15
CA ALA A 112 28.92 -10.92 -16.38
C ALA A 112 29.54 -9.72 -17.13
N THR A 113 29.91 -9.95 -18.39
CA THR A 113 30.48 -8.89 -19.23
C THR A 113 29.39 -7.91 -19.69
N ALA A 114 29.80 -6.69 -20.04
CA ALA A 114 28.86 -5.68 -20.55
C ALA A 114 28.08 -6.15 -21.78
N SER A 115 28.71 -6.89 -22.70
CA SER A 115 28.06 -7.45 -23.89
C SER A 115 27.02 -8.52 -23.52
N ALA A 116 27.33 -9.37 -22.54
CA ALA A 116 26.39 -10.39 -22.06
C ALA A 116 25.18 -9.73 -21.38
N LEU A 117 25.42 -8.71 -20.54
CA LEU A 117 24.33 -7.95 -19.92
C LEU A 117 23.43 -7.26 -20.96
N GLN A 118 24.01 -6.65 -21.99
CA GLN A 118 23.23 -6.00 -23.07
C GLN A 118 22.36 -7.01 -23.82
N THR A 119 22.89 -8.18 -24.11
CA THR A 119 22.16 -9.27 -24.76
C THR A 119 21.04 -9.78 -23.86
N LEU A 120 21.30 -9.97 -22.57
CA LEU A 120 20.31 -10.36 -21.57
C LEU A 120 19.17 -9.36 -21.48
N LEU A 121 19.46 -8.07 -21.31
CA LEU A 121 18.45 -7.02 -21.23
C LEU A 121 17.57 -6.97 -22.49
N THR A 122 18.17 -7.19 -23.66
CA THR A 122 17.44 -7.25 -24.93
C THR A 122 16.53 -8.47 -25.02
N ALA A 123 16.98 -9.63 -24.55
CA ALA A 123 16.18 -10.84 -24.49
C ALA A 123 14.99 -10.69 -23.53
N MET A 124 15.22 -10.11 -22.33
CA MET A 124 14.15 -9.84 -21.37
C MET A 124 13.10 -8.87 -21.91
N ARG A 125 13.53 -7.78 -22.57
CA ARG A 125 12.60 -6.83 -23.22
C ARG A 125 11.78 -7.50 -24.31
N ARG A 126 12.43 -8.31 -25.14
CA ARG A 126 11.75 -9.07 -26.21
C ARG A 126 10.72 -10.04 -25.62
N TYR A 127 11.05 -10.74 -24.55
CA TYR A 127 10.09 -11.63 -23.90
C TYR A 127 8.88 -10.86 -23.35
N LEU A 128 9.12 -9.77 -22.59
CA LEU A 128 8.05 -8.96 -22.04
C LEU A 128 7.12 -8.36 -23.11
N SER A 129 7.66 -7.99 -24.29
CA SER A 129 6.84 -7.47 -25.40
C SER A 129 5.85 -8.48 -25.95
N THR A 130 6.02 -9.77 -25.68
CA THR A 130 5.09 -10.84 -26.08
C THR A 130 4.03 -11.16 -25.02
N GLN A 131 4.16 -10.62 -23.80
CA GLN A 131 3.22 -10.89 -22.72
C GLN A 131 2.06 -9.89 -22.73
N LYS A 132 0.95 -10.29 -22.09
CA LYS A 132 -0.22 -9.42 -21.90
C LYS A 132 0.04 -8.43 -20.75
N ILE A 133 0.84 -7.41 -21.03
CA ILE A 133 1.19 -6.31 -20.09
C ILE A 133 1.02 -4.99 -20.82
N ASP A 134 0.68 -3.93 -20.06
CA ASP A 134 0.41 -2.61 -20.64
C ASP A 134 1.69 -1.85 -21.00
N SER A 135 2.68 -1.94 -20.12
CA SER A 135 3.99 -1.32 -20.32
C SER A 135 5.05 -2.03 -19.49
N TYR A 136 6.31 -1.88 -19.89
CA TYR A 136 7.44 -2.46 -19.17
C TYR A 136 8.70 -1.62 -19.33
N GLN A 137 9.59 -1.73 -18.35
CA GLN A 137 10.93 -1.18 -18.39
C GLN A 137 11.91 -2.22 -17.88
N VAL A 138 13.05 -2.37 -18.56
CA VAL A 138 14.14 -3.25 -18.15
C VAL A 138 15.43 -2.46 -18.31
N HIS A 139 16.14 -2.26 -17.23
CA HIS A 139 17.40 -1.49 -17.25
C HIS A 139 18.38 -2.00 -16.20
N LEU A 140 19.66 -1.86 -16.50
CA LEU A 140 20.70 -1.97 -15.50
C LEU A 140 20.61 -0.72 -14.61
N HIS A 141 20.24 -0.92 -13.36
CA HIS A 141 20.02 0.18 -12.42
C HIS A 141 21.35 0.66 -11.81
N ASP A 142 22.14 -0.31 -11.34
CA ASP A 142 23.41 -0.01 -10.68
C ASP A 142 24.42 -1.15 -10.88
N THR A 143 25.69 -0.83 -10.66
CA THR A 143 26.78 -1.78 -10.59
C THR A 143 27.47 -1.60 -9.25
N GLY A 144 27.04 -2.39 -8.28
CA GLY A 144 27.54 -2.35 -6.92
C GLY A 144 28.84 -3.13 -6.72
N LYS A 145 29.30 -3.21 -5.48
CA LYS A 145 30.51 -3.97 -5.10
C LYS A 145 30.31 -5.49 -5.16
N GLN A 146 29.06 -5.96 -5.10
CA GLN A 146 28.73 -7.38 -4.98
C GLN A 146 27.91 -7.91 -6.17
N ALA A 147 27.20 -7.05 -6.89
CA ALA A 147 26.33 -7.45 -7.97
C ALA A 147 26.10 -6.32 -9.00
N HIS A 148 25.74 -6.71 -10.21
CA HIS A 148 25.03 -5.84 -11.15
C HIS A 148 23.54 -5.90 -10.86
N ILE A 149 22.91 -4.76 -10.61
CA ILE A 149 21.49 -4.67 -10.25
C ILE A 149 20.68 -4.34 -11.49
N VAL A 150 19.83 -5.27 -11.91
CA VAL A 150 18.88 -5.07 -13.00
C VAL A 150 17.48 -4.92 -12.42
N ILE A 151 16.80 -3.84 -12.76
CA ILE A 151 15.41 -3.62 -12.38
C ILE A 151 14.53 -3.88 -13.60
N VAL A 152 13.52 -4.69 -13.36
CA VAL A 152 12.44 -4.98 -14.31
C VAL A 152 11.14 -4.49 -13.70
N GLU A 153 10.54 -3.50 -14.32
CA GLU A 153 9.23 -3.00 -13.96
C GLU A 153 8.24 -3.33 -15.07
N TYR A 154 7.06 -3.79 -14.71
CA TYR A 154 5.98 -3.92 -15.67
C TYR A 154 4.63 -3.62 -15.02
N PHE A 155 3.70 -3.17 -15.86
CA PHE A 155 2.34 -2.85 -15.47
C PHE A 155 1.38 -3.81 -16.15
N SER A 156 0.53 -4.42 -15.36
CA SER A 156 -0.55 -5.31 -15.83
C SER A 156 -1.91 -4.70 -15.49
N SER A 157 -2.94 -5.07 -16.24
CA SER A 157 -4.30 -4.59 -16.00
C SER A 157 -4.76 -4.92 -14.58
N ALA A 158 -5.36 -3.95 -13.90
CA ALA A 158 -5.98 -4.18 -12.60
C ALA A 158 -7.31 -4.95 -12.71
N ALA A 159 -7.91 -5.01 -13.90
CA ALA A 159 -9.16 -5.74 -14.15
C ALA A 159 -8.98 -7.26 -14.13
N ASP A 160 -7.73 -7.75 -14.31
CA ASP A 160 -7.46 -9.18 -14.24
C ASP A 160 -7.61 -9.67 -12.79
N GLU A 161 -8.17 -10.88 -12.64
CA GLU A 161 -8.30 -11.52 -11.33
C GLU A 161 -6.93 -11.69 -10.64
N HIS A 162 -6.94 -11.72 -9.32
CA HIS A 162 -5.70 -11.83 -8.55
C HIS A 162 -4.90 -13.09 -8.89
N GLU A 163 -5.59 -14.20 -9.15
CA GLU A 163 -4.97 -15.47 -9.55
C GLU A 163 -4.28 -15.36 -10.91
N ALA A 164 -4.94 -14.76 -11.91
CA ALA A 164 -4.36 -14.53 -13.23
C ALA A 164 -3.09 -13.64 -13.16
N TYR A 165 -3.11 -12.65 -12.29
CA TYR A 165 -1.93 -11.83 -12.02
C TYR A 165 -0.78 -12.65 -11.42
N LEU A 166 -1.04 -13.53 -10.45
CA LEU A 166 -0.02 -14.39 -9.86
C LEU A 166 0.57 -15.36 -10.87
N MET A 167 -0.26 -15.97 -11.72
CA MET A 167 0.18 -16.85 -12.81
C MET A 167 1.05 -16.10 -13.83
N LEU A 168 0.67 -14.87 -14.19
CA LEU A 168 1.49 -14.04 -15.08
C LEU A 168 2.85 -13.73 -14.47
N ARG A 169 2.87 -13.38 -13.18
CA ARG A 169 4.11 -13.10 -12.46
C ARG A 169 5.02 -14.32 -12.37
N GLU A 170 4.47 -15.48 -12.05
CA GLU A 170 5.20 -16.74 -12.02
C GLU A 170 5.79 -17.07 -13.39
N LYS A 171 4.98 -16.97 -14.44
CA LYS A 171 5.41 -17.20 -15.83
C LYS A 171 6.57 -16.29 -16.24
N ILE A 172 6.52 -15.01 -15.88
CA ILE A 172 7.59 -14.06 -16.17
C ILE A 172 8.86 -14.42 -15.40
N ASN A 173 8.74 -14.77 -14.12
CA ASN A 173 9.88 -15.18 -13.31
C ASN A 173 10.56 -16.44 -13.86
N MET A 174 9.79 -17.46 -14.21
CA MET A 174 10.32 -18.70 -14.79
C MET A 174 11.06 -18.41 -16.11
N ALA A 175 10.46 -17.63 -17.00
CA ALA A 175 11.09 -17.27 -18.25
C ALA A 175 12.39 -16.46 -18.04
N PHE A 176 12.47 -15.64 -17.01
CA PHE A 176 13.71 -14.92 -16.71
C PHE A 176 14.80 -15.84 -16.21
N ILE A 177 14.48 -16.88 -15.45
CA ILE A 177 15.42 -17.93 -15.06
C ILE A 177 15.94 -18.64 -16.31
N GLU A 178 15.07 -19.07 -17.22
CA GLU A 178 15.44 -19.71 -18.48
C GLU A 178 16.34 -18.81 -19.36
N ILE A 179 16.03 -17.51 -19.43
CA ILE A 179 16.85 -16.53 -20.17
C ILE A 179 18.24 -16.37 -19.51
N LEU A 180 18.33 -16.33 -18.19
CA LEU A 180 19.60 -16.27 -17.47
C LEU A 180 20.47 -17.50 -17.73
N GLU A 181 19.87 -18.69 -17.64
CA GLU A 181 20.54 -19.96 -17.92
C GLU A 181 21.03 -20.04 -19.37
N ALA A 182 20.20 -19.66 -20.35
CA ALA A 182 20.55 -19.65 -21.76
C ALA A 182 21.76 -18.73 -22.07
N HIS A 183 21.88 -17.63 -21.35
CA HIS A 183 22.98 -16.67 -21.49
C HIS A 183 24.15 -16.96 -20.56
N LYS A 184 24.09 -18.03 -19.73
CA LYS A 184 25.11 -18.42 -18.74
C LYS A 184 25.45 -17.29 -17.79
N ILE A 185 24.47 -16.51 -17.40
CA ILE A 185 24.62 -15.43 -16.41
C ILE A 185 24.05 -15.93 -15.08
N GLU A 186 24.91 -15.96 -14.07
CA GLU A 186 24.54 -16.38 -12.73
C GLU A 186 23.99 -15.21 -11.90
N LEU A 187 23.10 -15.51 -10.98
CA LEU A 187 22.70 -14.57 -9.95
C LEU A 187 23.87 -14.35 -9.00
N ALA A 188 23.97 -13.17 -8.42
CA ALA A 188 24.99 -12.90 -7.41
C ALA A 188 24.76 -13.83 -6.22
N ALA A 189 25.75 -14.68 -5.94
CA ALA A 189 25.78 -15.46 -4.71
C ALA A 189 26.21 -14.53 -3.57
N SER A 190 25.57 -14.61 -2.41
CA SER A 190 26.11 -14.05 -1.18
C SER A 190 27.31 -14.90 -0.76
N SER A 191 28.49 -14.67 -1.37
CA SER A 191 29.71 -15.38 -1.00
C SER A 191 30.22 -14.83 0.32
N THR A 192 30.07 -15.61 1.36
CA THR A 192 30.95 -15.49 2.52
C THR A 192 32.26 -16.23 2.15
N ASP A 193 33.15 -15.56 1.44
CA ASP A 193 34.50 -16.07 1.22
C ASP A 193 35.23 -16.06 2.56
N VAL A 194 35.25 -17.21 3.21
CA VAL A 194 36.16 -17.47 4.35
C VAL A 194 37.54 -17.65 3.79
N VAL A 195 38.33 -16.58 3.72
CA VAL A 195 39.76 -16.68 3.42
C VAL A 195 40.44 -17.35 4.61
N VAL A 196 40.60 -18.67 4.54
CA VAL A 196 41.46 -19.40 5.48
C VAL A 196 42.92 -19.09 5.13
N LYS A 197 43.54 -18.12 5.82
CA LYS A 197 44.98 -17.97 5.80
C LYS A 197 45.58 -19.18 6.51
N GLN A 198 46.15 -20.10 5.76
CA GLN A 198 47.07 -21.11 6.30
C GLN A 198 48.35 -20.40 6.70
N SER A 199 48.70 -20.49 7.98
CA SER A 199 49.95 -20.02 8.58
C SER A 199 51.04 -21.04 8.31
#